data_be1163be39e28da81fa98b63cb5f69e8
#
_entry.id   be1163be39e28da81fa98b63cb5f69e8
#
_cell.length_a   1.000
_cell.length_b   1.000
_cell.length_c   1.000
_cell.angle_alpha   90.00
_cell.angle_beta   90.00
_cell.angle_gamma   90.00
#
_symmetry.space_group_name_H-M   'P 1'
#
loop_
_entity.id
_entity.type
_entity.pdbx_description
1 polymer ?
#
loop_
_entity_poly.entity_id
_entity_poly.type
_entity_poly.pdbx_seq_one_letter_code
_entity_poly.pdbx_strand_id
1 'polypeptide(L)'
;MMINKRLISMMGDSKRYIAWNVVLQFLALLANIVMIFAVSLFLTGLVRREPDLPTALLYILGALIVRFFCTRGAASASYNASCTVKKTLRAAIYEKLLRLGGSYTQAVPTAEVLQLAGEGVEQLETYFGAYLPQFFYAMIAPVTLFIALAPVSLHAAVILMICVPLIPVSIVAVQKFAKKLLGKYWGRYAALGDSFLENLQGLTTLKIYQADGARHAAMNREAEHFRKVTMKVLTMQLNSIIVMDVIAYGGAALGIIVAAHEFNANRVTLPGALCIILLSADFFLPMRALGSYFHVAMNGMAASDKIFKLLDLPEGSARTAQLGADCAIACRDLHFGYTPEKETLHGLNLDFPQGSFTALVGESGCGKSTIAAVLTGRVSGYTGHVTIGGQELSAVSEASLLKNVTLVSLGSHLFKGTVADNLRMAAPDADDGALWGALEQVNLADFLRSMDGLDTPLTEGGGNLSGGQRQRLALARALLHDSPVYIFDEATSNIDVESENDIMAGIHRLAGRKTVILISHRLANVTKADNIYVLDHGHPAGQGTHEALLAQGGLYADLWNRQQALENYGKEAQ
;
A
#
# COMPACT_ATOMS: atom_id res chain seq x y z
N MET A 1 10.57 3.50 22.00
CA MET A 1 12.00 3.21 21.74
C MET A 1 12.46 4.13 20.61
N MET A 2 13.63 4.72 20.72
CA MET A 2 14.19 5.61 19.67
C MET A 2 14.58 4.84 18.39
N ILE A 3 14.68 3.54 18.45
CA ILE A 3 15.06 2.66 17.34
C ILE A 3 14.03 1.53 17.21
N ASN A 4 13.48 1.32 16.00
CA ASN A 4 12.60 0.20 15.68
C ASN A 4 13.44 -0.99 15.18
N LYS A 5 13.54 -2.06 15.99
CA LYS A 5 14.36 -3.25 15.68
C LYS A 5 13.90 -3.94 14.38
N ARG A 6 12.61 -3.93 14.11
CA ARG A 6 12.04 -4.57 12.92
C ARG A 6 12.39 -3.81 11.63
N LEU A 7 12.37 -2.47 11.68
CA LEU A 7 12.87 -1.65 10.57
C LEU A 7 14.35 -1.93 10.28
N ILE A 8 15.17 -2.12 11.34
CA ILE A 8 16.59 -2.45 11.17
C ILE A 8 16.81 -3.81 10.54
N SER A 9 15.98 -4.81 10.86
CA SER A 9 16.12 -6.15 10.25
C SER A 9 15.84 -6.14 8.75
N MET A 10 14.96 -5.25 8.26
CA MET A 10 14.62 -5.13 6.85
C MET A 10 15.60 -4.28 6.02
N MET A 11 16.63 -3.70 6.65
CA MET A 11 17.56 -2.77 5.99
C MET A 11 18.44 -3.41 4.91
N GLY A 12 18.64 -4.73 4.91
CA GLY A 12 19.50 -5.41 3.93
C GLY A 12 20.84 -4.68 3.74
N ASP A 13 21.18 -4.34 2.49
CA ASP A 13 22.42 -3.64 2.11
C ASP A 13 22.49 -2.17 2.57
N SER A 14 21.36 -1.57 2.96
CA SER A 14 21.34 -0.17 3.44
C SER A 14 22.19 0.04 4.69
N LYS A 15 22.45 -1.02 5.48
CA LYS A 15 23.34 -0.97 6.66
C LYS A 15 24.73 -0.45 6.31
N ARG A 16 25.25 -0.86 5.14
CA ARG A 16 26.58 -0.41 4.66
C ARG A 16 26.60 1.09 4.39
N TYR A 17 25.58 1.61 3.74
CA TYR A 17 25.46 3.04 3.45
C TYR A 17 25.33 3.87 4.73
N ILE A 18 24.57 3.39 5.72
CA ILE A 18 24.43 4.06 7.02
C ILE A 18 25.79 4.06 7.76
N ALA A 19 26.49 2.93 7.79
CA ALA A 19 27.80 2.85 8.41
C ALA A 19 28.81 3.79 7.72
N TRP A 20 28.85 3.82 6.39
CA TRP A 20 29.68 4.77 5.62
C TRP A 20 29.34 6.23 5.92
N ASN A 21 28.05 6.55 6.02
CA ASN A 21 27.61 7.90 6.38
C ASN A 21 28.19 8.31 7.75
N VAL A 22 28.07 7.44 8.77
CA VAL A 22 28.59 7.68 10.12
C VAL A 22 30.11 7.86 10.11
N VAL A 23 30.85 7.01 9.39
CA VAL A 23 32.32 7.11 9.26
C VAL A 23 32.71 8.43 8.60
N LEU A 24 32.05 8.82 7.52
CA LEU A 24 32.35 10.07 6.83
C LEU A 24 32.03 11.31 7.69
N GLN A 25 30.92 11.30 8.45
CA GLN A 25 30.61 12.35 9.40
C GLN A 25 31.67 12.41 10.53
N PHE A 26 32.13 11.26 11.02
CA PHE A 26 33.21 11.19 12.02
C PHE A 26 34.51 11.76 11.47
N LEU A 27 34.92 11.43 10.24
CA LEU A 27 36.10 12.00 9.60
C LEU A 27 35.98 13.51 9.40
N ALA A 28 34.78 13.99 9.04
CA ALA A 28 34.51 15.43 8.93
C ALA A 28 34.63 16.15 10.28
N LEU A 29 34.22 15.50 11.38
CA LEU A 29 34.40 16.02 12.74
C LEU A 29 35.89 16.11 13.11
N LEU A 30 36.68 15.07 12.83
CA LEU A 30 38.13 15.11 13.08
C LEU A 30 38.81 16.24 12.30
N ALA A 31 38.47 16.40 11.02
CA ALA A 31 38.94 17.51 10.20
C ALA A 31 38.53 18.88 10.79
N ASN A 32 37.30 19.00 11.32
CA ASN A 32 36.85 20.22 12.00
C ASN A 32 37.67 20.52 13.27
N ILE A 33 37.97 19.52 14.09
CA ILE A 33 38.83 19.65 15.28
C ILE A 33 40.22 20.16 14.88
N VAL A 34 40.85 19.53 13.88
CA VAL A 34 42.17 19.97 13.39
C VAL A 34 42.13 21.41 12.88
N MET A 35 41.11 21.78 12.12
CA MET A 35 40.91 23.15 11.63
C MET A 35 40.81 24.16 12.79
N ILE A 36 40.01 23.86 13.81
CA ILE A 36 39.83 24.77 14.94
C ILE A 36 41.11 24.91 15.77
N PHE A 37 41.87 23.83 15.98
CA PHE A 37 43.19 23.92 16.62
C PHE A 37 44.15 24.78 15.81
N ALA A 38 44.20 24.62 14.48
CA ALA A 38 45.05 25.44 13.60
C ALA A 38 44.65 26.93 13.65
N VAL A 39 43.35 27.24 13.61
CA VAL A 39 42.83 28.61 13.75
C VAL A 39 43.20 29.20 15.11
N SER A 40 43.06 28.46 16.19
CA SER A 40 43.36 28.92 17.55
C SER A 40 44.86 29.21 17.76
N LEU A 41 45.74 28.36 17.20
CA LEU A 41 47.18 28.58 17.21
C LEU A 41 47.57 29.81 16.38
N PHE A 42 47.01 29.97 15.19
CA PHE A 42 47.25 31.12 14.33
C PHE A 42 46.80 32.44 14.97
N LEU A 43 45.59 32.49 15.55
CA LEU A 43 45.12 33.68 16.28
C LEU A 43 46.03 34.03 17.47
N THR A 44 46.53 33.01 18.17
CA THR A 44 47.50 33.23 19.28
C THR A 44 48.81 33.77 18.75
N GLY A 45 49.33 33.26 17.62
CA GLY A 45 50.52 33.77 16.93
C GLY A 45 50.39 35.25 16.55
N LEU A 46 49.20 35.64 16.04
CA LEU A 46 48.92 37.06 15.77
C LEU A 46 49.02 37.94 17.02
N VAL A 47 48.46 37.49 18.14
CA VAL A 47 48.56 38.23 19.42
C VAL A 47 50.01 38.34 19.91
N ARG A 48 50.82 37.29 19.70
CA ARG A 48 52.25 37.26 20.08
C ARG A 48 53.16 37.93 19.04
N ARG A 49 52.61 38.42 17.93
CA ARG A 49 53.32 38.99 16.77
C ARG A 49 54.29 38.01 16.05
N GLU A 50 54.02 36.73 16.16
CA GLU A 50 54.77 35.65 15.50
C GLU A 50 53.76 34.72 14.75
N PRO A 51 53.02 35.22 13.74
CA PRO A 51 52.07 34.42 13.02
C PRO A 51 52.76 33.47 12.04
N ASP A 52 52.46 32.17 12.11
CA ASP A 52 52.86 31.17 11.12
C ASP A 52 51.67 30.94 10.13
N LEU A 53 51.55 31.86 9.18
CA LEU A 53 50.48 31.83 8.17
C LEU A 53 50.57 30.62 7.21
N PRO A 54 51.76 30.21 6.71
CA PRO A 54 51.84 29.07 5.78
C PRO A 54 51.34 27.76 6.40
N THR A 55 51.77 27.45 7.63
CA THR A 55 51.38 26.23 8.35
C THR A 55 49.89 26.25 8.67
N ALA A 56 49.37 27.37 9.17
CA ALA A 56 47.93 27.51 9.46
C ALA A 56 47.11 27.33 8.21
N LEU A 57 47.48 27.96 7.09
CA LEU A 57 46.78 27.87 5.83
C LEU A 57 46.76 26.42 5.29
N LEU A 58 47.87 25.69 5.40
CA LEU A 58 47.99 24.29 5.00
C LEU A 58 46.97 23.40 5.73
N TYR A 59 46.93 23.49 7.08
CA TYR A 59 46.00 22.69 7.89
C TYR A 59 44.56 23.09 7.68
N ILE A 60 44.23 24.38 7.55
CA ILE A 60 42.89 24.86 7.33
C ILE A 60 42.37 24.41 5.94
N LEU A 61 43.15 24.61 4.86
CA LEU A 61 42.78 24.18 3.53
C LEU A 61 42.65 22.66 3.42
N GLY A 62 43.62 21.92 4.00
CA GLY A 62 43.55 20.45 4.06
C GLY A 62 42.29 19.96 4.77
N ALA A 63 41.97 20.53 5.93
CA ALA A 63 40.78 20.19 6.69
C ALA A 63 39.49 20.53 5.91
N LEU A 64 39.42 21.66 5.23
CA LEU A 64 38.27 22.06 4.40
C LEU A 64 38.05 21.10 3.22
N ILE A 65 39.13 20.68 2.56
CA ILE A 65 39.08 19.72 1.44
C ILE A 65 38.54 18.37 1.97
N VAL A 66 39.12 17.85 3.05
CA VAL A 66 38.65 16.58 3.66
C VAL A 66 37.17 16.70 4.04
N ARG A 67 36.80 17.78 4.73
CA ARG A 67 35.41 18.02 5.15
C ARG A 67 34.46 18.10 3.99
N PHE A 68 34.85 18.75 2.89
CA PHE A 68 34.03 18.84 1.66
C PHE A 68 33.74 17.45 1.10
N PHE A 69 34.77 16.63 0.89
CA PHE A 69 34.57 15.28 0.33
C PHE A 69 33.81 14.36 1.29
N CYS A 70 34.09 14.43 2.60
CA CYS A 70 33.37 13.65 3.59
C CYS A 70 31.88 14.04 3.66
N THR A 71 31.56 15.34 3.65
CA THR A 71 30.17 15.81 3.66
C THR A 71 29.43 15.41 2.38
N ARG A 72 30.09 15.54 1.21
CA ARG A 72 29.52 15.11 -0.07
C ARG A 72 29.28 13.60 -0.11
N GLY A 73 30.24 12.82 0.38
CA GLY A 73 30.13 11.36 0.47
C GLY A 73 29.04 10.92 1.45
N ALA A 74 28.93 11.58 2.61
CA ALA A 74 27.88 11.31 3.58
C ALA A 74 26.47 11.58 3.00
N ALA A 75 26.30 12.67 2.26
CA ALA A 75 25.05 12.98 1.58
C ALA A 75 24.68 11.91 0.53
N SER A 76 25.65 11.46 -0.27
CA SER A 76 25.46 10.37 -1.23
C SER A 76 25.10 9.05 -0.55
N ALA A 77 25.78 8.70 0.54
CA ALA A 77 25.47 7.51 1.33
C ALA A 77 24.06 7.57 1.94
N SER A 78 23.65 8.74 2.45
CA SER A 78 22.29 9.01 2.94
C SER A 78 21.22 8.74 1.86
N TYR A 79 21.41 9.29 0.68
CA TYR A 79 20.52 9.10 -0.47
C TYR A 79 20.41 7.61 -0.86
N ASN A 80 21.53 6.93 -0.99
CA ASN A 80 21.55 5.51 -1.38
C ASN A 80 20.88 4.61 -0.31
N ALA A 81 21.10 4.92 0.99
CA ALA A 81 20.42 4.22 2.08
C ALA A 81 18.91 4.33 1.97
N SER A 82 18.40 5.54 1.73
CA SER A 82 16.96 5.81 1.59
C SER A 82 16.37 5.11 0.36
N CYS A 83 17.01 5.24 -0.81
CA CYS A 83 16.55 4.62 -2.05
C CYS A 83 16.46 3.10 -1.95
N THR A 84 17.48 2.45 -1.35
CA THR A 84 17.51 1.00 -1.19
C THR A 84 16.35 0.52 -0.32
N VAL A 85 16.11 1.16 0.83
CA VAL A 85 15.01 0.77 1.72
C VAL A 85 13.65 1.01 1.08
N LYS A 86 13.45 2.15 0.42
CA LYS A 86 12.19 2.43 -0.29
C LYS A 86 11.88 1.36 -1.34
N LYS A 87 12.88 0.98 -2.14
CA LYS A 87 12.74 -0.10 -3.14
C LYS A 87 12.38 -1.43 -2.50
N THR A 88 13.08 -1.83 -1.44
CA THR A 88 12.84 -3.08 -0.72
C THR A 88 11.44 -3.13 -0.11
N LEU A 89 10.99 -2.05 0.53
CA LEU A 89 9.67 -2.00 1.15
C LEU A 89 8.54 -2.02 0.12
N ARG A 90 8.66 -1.27 -0.98
CA ARG A 90 7.68 -1.32 -2.06
C ARG A 90 7.58 -2.70 -2.68
N ALA A 91 8.72 -3.35 -2.93
CA ALA A 91 8.74 -4.73 -3.41
C ALA A 91 8.06 -5.68 -2.42
N ALA A 92 8.38 -5.58 -1.12
CA ALA A 92 7.77 -6.43 -0.10
C ALA A 92 6.25 -6.23 0.03
N ILE A 93 5.76 -4.97 -0.06
CA ILE A 93 4.32 -4.67 -0.09
C ILE A 93 3.67 -5.31 -1.32
N TYR A 94 4.26 -5.11 -2.50
CA TYR A 94 3.73 -5.65 -3.75
C TYR A 94 3.69 -7.18 -3.75
N GLU A 95 4.80 -7.83 -3.37
CA GLU A 95 4.86 -9.28 -3.25
C GLU A 95 3.85 -9.83 -2.23
N LYS A 96 3.66 -9.12 -1.10
CA LYS A 96 2.66 -9.50 -0.11
C LYS A 96 1.25 -9.43 -0.68
N LEU A 97 0.93 -8.38 -1.44
CA LEU A 97 -0.38 -8.25 -2.10
C LEU A 97 -0.61 -9.35 -3.14
N LEU A 98 0.41 -9.70 -3.92
CA LEU A 98 0.32 -10.82 -4.86
C LEU A 98 0.03 -12.14 -4.14
N ARG A 99 0.67 -12.39 -2.97
CA ARG A 99 0.42 -13.62 -2.18
C ARG A 99 -0.93 -13.62 -1.48
N LEU A 100 -1.48 -12.47 -1.12
CA LEU A 100 -2.81 -12.36 -0.54
C LEU A 100 -3.92 -12.48 -1.61
N GLY A 101 -3.58 -12.23 -2.89
CA GLY A 101 -4.56 -12.22 -3.97
C GLY A 101 -5.71 -11.25 -3.71
N GLY A 102 -6.91 -11.52 -4.23
CA GLY A 102 -8.09 -10.65 -4.07
C GLY A 102 -8.62 -10.53 -2.63
N SER A 103 -8.22 -11.43 -1.74
CA SER A 103 -8.70 -11.45 -0.35
C SER A 103 -8.15 -10.29 0.52
N TYR A 104 -7.10 -9.59 0.08
CA TYR A 104 -6.55 -8.46 0.83
C TYR A 104 -7.57 -7.35 1.10
N THR A 105 -8.55 -7.17 0.20
CA THR A 105 -9.59 -6.14 0.32
C THR A 105 -10.51 -6.34 1.52
N GLN A 106 -10.61 -7.57 2.03
CA GLN A 106 -11.36 -7.88 3.27
C GLN A 106 -10.65 -7.36 4.53
N ALA A 107 -9.31 -7.28 4.48
CA ALA A 107 -8.48 -6.89 5.63
C ALA A 107 -8.07 -5.42 5.58
N VAL A 108 -7.76 -4.87 4.38
CA VAL A 108 -7.25 -3.50 4.20
C VAL A 108 -7.86 -2.88 2.93
N PRO A 109 -8.44 -1.66 3.01
CA PRO A 109 -8.94 -0.94 1.86
C PRO A 109 -7.83 -0.67 0.82
N THR A 110 -8.14 -0.78 -0.47
CA THR A 110 -7.18 -0.53 -1.56
C THR A 110 -6.57 0.88 -1.50
N ALA A 111 -7.37 1.89 -1.12
CA ALA A 111 -6.89 3.26 -0.95
C ALA A 111 -5.82 3.36 0.14
N GLU A 112 -5.98 2.66 1.27
CA GLU A 112 -4.97 2.61 2.33
C GLU A 112 -3.68 1.92 1.86
N VAL A 113 -3.78 0.84 1.09
CA VAL A 113 -2.61 0.16 0.51
C VAL A 113 -1.84 1.09 -0.42
N LEU A 114 -2.53 1.82 -1.30
CA LEU A 114 -1.92 2.79 -2.22
C LEU A 114 -1.22 3.92 -1.45
N GLN A 115 -1.87 4.45 -0.40
CA GLN A 115 -1.30 5.47 0.45
C GLN A 115 -0.05 4.97 1.20
N LEU A 116 -0.07 3.73 1.70
CA LEU A 116 1.09 3.12 2.38
C LEU A 116 2.26 2.90 1.44
N ALA A 117 2.02 2.37 0.23
CA ALA A 117 3.07 2.11 -0.77
C ALA A 117 3.67 3.40 -1.35
N GLY A 118 2.86 4.46 -1.47
CA GLY A 118 3.27 5.80 -1.88
C GLY A 118 3.86 6.59 -0.71
N GLU A 119 3.02 7.37 -0.06
CA GLU A 119 3.41 8.33 0.97
C GLU A 119 4.00 7.67 2.23
N GLY A 120 3.45 6.53 2.67
CA GLY A 120 3.93 5.83 3.86
C GLY A 120 5.39 5.41 3.74
N VAL A 121 5.80 4.90 2.57
CA VAL A 121 7.19 4.54 2.29
C VAL A 121 8.08 5.78 2.16
N GLU A 122 7.59 6.89 1.56
CA GLU A 122 8.34 8.15 1.48
C GLU A 122 8.66 8.73 2.86
N GLN A 123 7.75 8.62 3.83
CA GLN A 123 8.00 9.08 5.21
C GLN A 123 9.19 8.36 5.89
N LEU A 124 9.58 7.18 5.41
CA LEU A 124 10.74 6.43 5.92
C LEU A 124 12.08 6.93 5.37
N GLU A 125 12.09 7.78 4.34
CA GLU A 125 13.31 8.37 3.78
C GLU A 125 14.12 9.09 4.86
N THR A 126 13.48 9.99 5.59
CA THR A 126 14.15 10.75 6.67
C THR A 126 14.62 9.84 7.81
N TYR A 127 13.88 8.77 8.10
CA TYR A 127 14.29 7.82 9.14
C TYR A 127 15.62 7.14 8.78
N PHE A 128 15.77 6.62 7.56
CA PHE A 128 16.97 5.88 7.15
C PHE A 128 18.09 6.78 6.64
N GLY A 129 17.77 7.85 5.94
CA GLY A 129 18.75 8.75 5.33
C GLY A 129 19.33 9.77 6.29
N ALA A 130 18.56 10.26 7.26
CA ALA A 130 18.99 11.32 8.15
C ALA A 130 19.02 10.90 9.61
N TYR A 131 17.88 10.40 10.15
CA TYR A 131 17.75 10.15 11.59
C TYR A 131 18.69 9.05 12.09
N LEU A 132 18.73 7.91 11.42
CA LEU A 132 19.49 6.75 11.89
C LEU A 132 21.02 6.97 11.82
N PRO A 133 21.60 7.52 10.73
CA PRO A 133 23.00 7.91 10.73
C PRO A 133 23.32 8.96 11.80
N GLN A 134 22.46 9.97 11.94
CA GLN A 134 22.63 11.02 12.94
C GLN A 134 22.57 10.49 14.38
N PHE A 135 21.77 9.46 14.64
CA PHE A 135 21.70 8.83 15.95
C PHE A 135 23.05 8.26 16.37
N PHE A 136 23.72 7.50 15.49
CA PHE A 136 25.03 6.93 15.79
C PHE A 136 26.11 8.02 15.86
N TYR A 137 26.08 8.98 14.94
CA TYR A 137 27.02 10.10 14.95
C TYR A 137 26.90 10.95 16.22
N ALA A 138 25.69 11.26 16.65
CA ALA A 138 25.43 12.05 17.84
C ALA A 138 25.89 11.37 19.15
N MET A 139 26.02 10.04 19.15
CA MET A 139 26.62 9.31 20.29
C MET A 139 28.16 9.39 20.29
N ILE A 140 28.78 9.38 19.11
CA ILE A 140 30.23 9.35 18.95
C ILE A 140 30.83 10.76 19.08
N ALA A 141 30.19 11.78 18.51
CA ALA A 141 30.74 13.13 18.40
C ALA A 141 31.10 13.79 19.76
N PRO A 142 30.22 13.80 20.79
CA PRO A 142 30.57 14.39 22.08
C PRO A 142 31.73 13.67 22.77
N VAL A 143 31.79 12.33 22.64
CA VAL A 143 32.90 11.53 23.21
C VAL A 143 34.23 11.90 22.54
N THR A 144 34.22 12.04 21.20
CA THR A 144 35.42 12.44 20.45
C THR A 144 35.87 13.84 20.84
N LEU A 145 34.96 14.79 20.98
CA LEU A 145 35.23 16.14 21.41
C LEU A 145 35.74 16.18 22.86
N PHE A 146 35.19 15.36 23.74
CA PHE A 146 35.69 15.20 25.10
C PHE A 146 37.17 14.75 25.11
N ILE A 147 37.50 13.71 24.34
CA ILE A 147 38.86 13.19 24.20
C ILE A 147 39.81 14.29 23.67
N ALA A 148 39.34 15.09 22.69
CA ALA A 148 40.14 16.17 22.11
C ALA A 148 40.38 17.36 23.08
N LEU A 149 39.37 17.70 23.91
CA LEU A 149 39.46 18.84 24.84
C LEU A 149 39.94 18.47 26.24
N ALA A 150 39.86 17.23 26.69
CA ALA A 150 40.32 16.80 28.00
C ALA A 150 41.79 17.15 28.29
N PRO A 151 42.76 17.03 27.34
CA PRO A 151 44.15 17.47 27.54
C PRO A 151 44.28 18.99 27.64
N VAL A 152 43.34 19.77 27.11
CA VAL A 152 43.35 21.24 27.15
C VAL A 152 42.77 21.75 28.46
N SER A 153 41.58 21.26 28.85
CA SER A 153 40.95 21.53 30.14
C SER A 153 39.98 20.41 30.50
N LEU A 154 40.33 19.59 31.47
CA LEU A 154 39.45 18.53 31.95
C LEU A 154 38.14 19.08 32.55
N HIS A 155 38.20 20.21 33.28
CA HIS A 155 37.02 20.82 33.89
C HIS A 155 36.01 21.29 32.83
N ALA A 156 36.47 21.98 31.79
CA ALA A 156 35.60 22.42 30.71
C ALA A 156 35.01 21.23 29.95
N ALA A 157 35.82 20.22 29.63
CA ALA A 157 35.39 19.03 28.93
C ALA A 157 34.31 18.24 29.70
N VAL A 158 34.49 18.08 31.02
CA VAL A 158 33.51 17.39 31.90
C VAL A 158 32.21 18.16 32.00
N ILE A 159 32.21 19.47 32.16
CA ILE A 159 31.01 20.30 32.24
C ILE A 159 30.22 20.21 30.92
N LEU A 160 30.89 20.34 29.78
CA LEU A 160 30.26 20.20 28.48
C LEU A 160 29.64 18.81 28.32
N MET A 161 30.37 17.74 28.69
CA MET A 161 29.91 16.36 28.56
C MET A 161 28.70 16.05 29.44
N ILE A 162 28.62 16.61 30.66
CA ILE A 162 27.47 16.44 31.57
C ILE A 162 26.19 17.10 30.99
N CYS A 163 26.32 18.20 30.26
CA CYS A 163 25.18 18.90 29.66
C CYS A 163 24.60 18.19 28.44
N VAL A 164 25.41 17.39 27.72
CA VAL A 164 24.95 16.70 26.48
C VAL A 164 23.75 15.80 26.70
N PRO A 165 23.68 14.93 27.73
CA PRO A 165 22.53 14.05 27.98
C PRO A 165 21.20 14.76 28.24
N LEU A 166 21.21 16.05 28.58
CA LEU A 166 19.97 16.81 28.81
C LEU A 166 19.11 16.91 27.54
N ILE A 167 19.74 16.93 26.34
CA ILE A 167 19.00 16.98 25.07
C ILE A 167 18.21 15.67 24.84
N PRO A 168 18.81 14.47 24.83
CA PRO A 168 18.02 13.23 24.70
C PRO A 168 16.99 13.05 25.80
N VAL A 169 17.25 13.48 27.03
CA VAL A 169 16.26 13.45 28.12
C VAL A 169 15.03 14.32 27.76
N SER A 170 15.25 15.53 27.25
CA SER A 170 14.16 16.42 26.81
C SER A 170 13.34 15.81 25.65
N ILE A 171 14.02 15.15 24.69
CA ILE A 171 13.35 14.45 23.58
C ILE A 171 12.44 13.34 24.11
N VAL A 172 12.95 12.49 25.03
CA VAL A 172 12.17 11.38 25.61
C VAL A 172 10.98 11.89 26.42
N ALA A 173 11.14 12.99 27.15
CA ALA A 173 10.04 13.60 27.91
C ALA A 173 8.87 14.03 27.02
N VAL A 174 9.15 14.56 25.84
CA VAL A 174 8.12 15.00 24.87
C VAL A 174 7.52 13.82 24.10
N GLN A 175 8.24 12.71 23.96
CA GLN A 175 7.86 11.58 23.09
C GLN A 175 6.47 10.98 23.41
N LYS A 176 6.13 10.80 24.69
CA LYS A 176 4.85 10.21 25.10
C LYS A 176 3.67 11.08 24.69
N PHE A 177 3.80 12.39 24.88
CA PHE A 177 2.78 13.36 24.49
C PHE A 177 2.66 13.47 22.96
N ALA A 178 3.81 13.53 22.27
CA ALA A 178 3.89 13.58 20.81
C ALA A 178 3.20 12.39 20.14
N LYS A 179 3.41 11.16 20.61
CA LYS A 179 2.79 9.95 20.05
C LYS A 179 1.26 10.01 20.08
N LYS A 180 0.67 10.46 21.21
CA LYS A 180 -0.79 10.59 21.35
C LYS A 180 -1.36 11.66 20.41
N LEU A 181 -0.66 12.77 20.26
CA LEU A 181 -1.09 13.89 19.41
C LEU A 181 -0.96 13.54 17.92
N LEU A 182 0.12 12.88 17.52
CA LEU A 182 0.32 12.39 16.15
C LEU A 182 -0.71 11.32 15.76
N GLY A 183 -1.10 10.43 16.67
CA GLY A 183 -2.20 9.49 16.40
C GLY A 183 -3.52 10.19 16.08
N LYS A 184 -3.85 11.27 16.78
CA LYS A 184 -5.03 12.11 16.47
C LYS A 184 -4.89 12.84 15.13
N TYR A 185 -3.69 13.34 14.82
CA TYR A 185 -3.39 14.00 13.55
C TYR A 185 -3.64 13.06 12.36
N TRP A 186 -3.03 11.86 12.38
CA TRP A 186 -3.18 10.88 11.30
C TRP A 186 -4.63 10.39 11.14
N GLY A 187 -5.36 10.19 12.24
CA GLY A 187 -6.77 9.82 12.16
C GLY A 187 -7.63 10.92 11.50
N ARG A 188 -7.36 12.20 11.79
CA ARG A 188 -8.09 13.32 11.16
C ARG A 188 -7.67 13.57 9.71
N TYR A 189 -6.40 13.35 9.39
CA TYR A 189 -5.90 13.44 8.02
C TYR A 189 -6.56 12.40 7.10
N ALA A 190 -6.62 11.14 7.55
CA ALA A 190 -7.29 10.08 6.80
C ALA A 190 -8.78 10.38 6.61
N ALA A 191 -9.50 10.75 7.68
CA ALA A 191 -10.93 11.07 7.59
C ALA A 191 -11.22 12.25 6.64
N LEU A 192 -10.37 13.28 6.62
CA LEU A 192 -10.51 14.39 5.68
C LEU A 192 -10.26 13.93 4.24
N GLY A 193 -9.28 13.07 4.02
CA GLY A 193 -8.98 12.49 2.70
C GLY A 193 -10.13 11.63 2.18
N ASP A 194 -10.70 10.78 3.02
CA ASP A 194 -11.86 9.94 2.68
C ASP A 194 -13.09 10.81 2.33
N SER A 195 -13.39 11.83 3.14
CA SER A 195 -14.48 12.77 2.88
C SER A 195 -14.28 13.55 1.57
N PHE A 196 -13.03 13.96 1.28
CA PHE A 196 -12.71 14.62 0.01
C PHE A 196 -12.92 13.71 -1.19
N LEU A 197 -12.45 12.48 -1.12
CA LEU A 197 -12.59 11.49 -2.19
C LEU A 197 -14.08 11.15 -2.43
N GLU A 198 -14.86 10.94 -1.37
CA GLU A 198 -16.31 10.72 -1.44
C GLU A 198 -17.02 11.88 -2.16
N ASN A 199 -16.71 13.13 -1.76
CA ASN A 199 -17.30 14.31 -2.39
C ASN A 199 -16.91 14.45 -3.87
N LEU A 200 -15.68 14.09 -4.23
CA LEU A 200 -15.20 14.14 -5.62
C LEU A 200 -15.88 13.06 -6.47
N GLN A 201 -15.99 11.84 -5.98
CA GLN A 201 -16.68 10.74 -6.66
C GLN A 201 -18.18 11.02 -6.80
N GLY A 202 -18.79 11.63 -5.78
CA GLY A 202 -20.20 12.01 -5.77
C GLY A 202 -20.52 13.38 -6.37
N LEU A 203 -19.55 14.07 -7.02
CA LEU A 203 -19.72 15.47 -7.44
C LEU A 203 -20.92 15.68 -8.35
N THR A 204 -21.15 14.81 -9.33
CA THR A 204 -22.31 14.86 -10.22
C THR A 204 -23.62 14.77 -9.43
N THR A 205 -23.70 13.85 -8.48
CA THR A 205 -24.87 13.69 -7.60
C THR A 205 -25.10 14.95 -6.77
N LEU A 206 -24.03 15.50 -6.17
CA LEU A 206 -24.13 16.74 -5.38
C LEU A 206 -24.64 17.91 -6.22
N LYS A 207 -24.24 18.01 -7.49
CA LYS A 207 -24.70 19.07 -8.41
C LYS A 207 -26.17 18.88 -8.81
N ILE A 208 -26.58 17.64 -9.12
CA ILE A 208 -27.98 17.32 -9.48
C ILE A 208 -28.93 17.69 -8.34
N TYR A 209 -28.55 17.38 -7.09
CA TYR A 209 -29.39 17.66 -5.93
C TYR A 209 -29.13 19.03 -5.29
N GLN A 210 -28.26 19.88 -5.88
CA GLN A 210 -27.88 21.20 -5.35
C GLN A 210 -27.39 21.14 -3.89
N ALA A 211 -26.77 20.02 -3.51
CA ALA A 211 -26.27 19.75 -2.16
C ALA A 211 -24.80 20.15 -1.96
N ASP A 212 -24.13 20.65 -3.00
CA ASP A 212 -22.72 21.03 -3.00
C ASP A 212 -22.39 22.11 -1.96
N GLY A 213 -23.27 23.10 -1.75
CA GLY A 213 -23.09 24.14 -0.74
C GLY A 213 -23.06 23.58 0.69
N ALA A 214 -23.98 22.68 1.03
CA ALA A 214 -24.04 22.04 2.35
C ALA A 214 -22.82 21.14 2.59
N ARG A 215 -22.40 20.35 1.59
CA ARG A 215 -21.20 19.51 1.65
C ARG A 215 -19.92 20.34 1.74
N HIS A 216 -19.81 21.45 1.00
CA HIS A 216 -18.70 22.39 1.13
C HIS A 216 -18.59 22.96 2.55
N ALA A 217 -19.69 23.37 3.16
CA ALA A 217 -19.69 23.84 4.54
C ALA A 217 -19.29 22.76 5.56
N ALA A 218 -19.72 21.51 5.35
CA ALA A 218 -19.31 20.37 6.18
C ALA A 218 -17.79 20.11 6.05
N MET A 219 -17.29 20.07 4.83
CA MET A 219 -15.87 19.85 4.54
C MET A 219 -14.97 20.96 5.11
N ASN A 220 -15.42 22.24 5.06
CA ASN A 220 -14.72 23.34 5.69
C ASN A 220 -14.62 23.19 7.21
N ARG A 221 -15.67 22.65 7.88
CA ARG A 221 -15.61 22.37 9.32
C ARG A 221 -14.58 21.26 9.63
N GLU A 222 -14.55 20.20 8.83
CA GLU A 222 -13.57 19.11 8.98
C GLU A 222 -12.14 19.61 8.75
N ALA A 223 -11.93 20.42 7.70
CA ALA A 223 -10.64 21.07 7.40
C ALA A 223 -10.19 21.98 8.55
N GLU A 224 -11.10 22.76 9.16
CA GLU A 224 -10.79 23.60 10.31
C GLU A 224 -10.43 22.75 11.56
N HIS A 225 -11.12 21.63 11.77
CA HIS A 225 -10.73 20.67 12.81
C HIS A 225 -9.34 20.10 12.58
N PHE A 226 -9.03 19.70 11.35
CA PHE A 226 -7.70 19.21 10.97
C PHE A 226 -6.64 20.30 11.17
N ARG A 227 -6.90 21.54 10.72
CA ARG A 227 -6.01 22.69 10.94
C ARG A 227 -5.67 22.89 12.42
N LYS A 228 -6.67 22.83 13.32
CA LYS A 228 -6.46 22.98 14.77
C LYS A 228 -5.55 21.87 15.35
N VAL A 229 -5.71 20.64 14.89
CA VAL A 229 -4.84 19.53 15.33
C VAL A 229 -3.43 19.68 14.77
N THR A 230 -3.30 20.07 13.50
CA THR A 230 -2.02 20.35 12.85
C THR A 230 -1.24 21.45 13.59
N MET A 231 -1.92 22.56 13.93
CA MET A 231 -1.28 23.65 14.70
C MET A 231 -0.82 23.20 16.08
N LYS A 232 -1.56 22.31 16.77
CA LYS A 232 -1.11 21.73 18.04
C LYS A 232 0.14 20.87 17.89
N VAL A 233 0.23 20.08 16.80
CA VAL A 233 1.43 19.29 16.49
C VAL A 233 2.62 20.21 16.22
N LEU A 234 2.44 21.24 15.38
CA LEU A 234 3.49 22.22 15.09
C LEU A 234 3.96 22.95 16.35
N THR A 235 3.05 23.44 17.17
CA THR A 235 3.39 24.13 18.43
C THR A 235 4.20 23.20 19.35
N MET A 236 3.79 21.94 19.47
CA MET A 236 4.54 20.97 20.26
C MET A 236 5.96 20.75 19.70
N GLN A 237 6.10 20.60 18.38
CA GLN A 237 7.40 20.41 17.73
C GLN A 237 8.31 21.64 17.92
N LEU A 238 7.79 22.84 17.68
CA LEU A 238 8.53 24.09 17.85
C LEU A 238 8.97 24.29 19.31
N ASN A 239 8.07 24.07 20.28
CA ASN A 239 8.44 24.17 21.70
C ASN A 239 9.52 23.14 22.07
N SER A 240 9.46 21.93 21.55
CA SER A 240 10.50 20.93 21.76
C SER A 240 11.86 21.38 21.19
N ILE A 241 11.86 21.99 20.00
CA ILE A 241 13.08 22.53 19.37
C ILE A 241 13.62 23.69 20.21
N ILE A 242 12.77 24.60 20.68
CA ILE A 242 13.18 25.71 21.54
C ILE A 242 13.86 25.19 22.83
N VAL A 243 13.29 24.18 23.49
CA VAL A 243 13.90 23.58 24.68
C VAL A 243 15.27 22.99 24.36
N MET A 244 15.40 22.28 23.24
CA MET A 244 16.70 21.74 22.80
C MET A 244 17.71 22.84 22.48
N ASP A 245 17.27 23.95 21.86
CA ASP A 245 18.11 25.10 21.55
C ASP A 245 18.59 25.79 22.81
N VAL A 246 17.73 26.00 23.80
CA VAL A 246 18.12 26.55 25.10
C VAL A 246 19.18 25.67 25.80
N ILE A 247 19.00 24.34 25.75
CA ILE A 247 20.00 23.42 26.34
C ILE A 247 21.32 23.47 25.54
N ALA A 248 21.25 23.45 24.20
CA ALA A 248 22.44 23.42 23.35
C ALA A 248 23.25 24.72 23.46
N TYR A 249 22.62 25.86 23.27
CA TYR A 249 23.30 27.16 23.34
C TYR A 249 23.64 27.56 24.79
N GLY A 250 22.78 27.20 25.75
CA GLY A 250 23.07 27.38 27.17
C GLY A 250 24.27 26.56 27.63
N GLY A 251 24.36 25.30 27.19
CA GLY A 251 25.54 24.44 27.45
C GLY A 251 26.81 24.98 26.81
N ALA A 252 26.74 25.45 25.55
CA ALA A 252 27.86 26.11 24.89
C ALA A 252 28.28 27.38 25.62
N ALA A 253 27.34 28.22 26.06
CA ALA A 253 27.61 29.40 26.86
C ALA A 253 28.33 29.07 28.20
N LEU A 254 27.90 28.01 28.89
CA LEU A 254 28.59 27.50 30.08
C LEU A 254 30.03 27.10 29.74
N GLY A 255 30.27 26.41 28.64
CA GLY A 255 31.62 26.07 28.17
C GLY A 255 32.51 27.30 27.94
N ILE A 256 31.95 28.36 27.35
CA ILE A 256 32.64 29.65 27.13
C ILE A 256 32.97 30.31 28.46
N ILE A 257 32.02 30.36 29.41
CA ILE A 257 32.24 30.94 30.75
C ILE A 257 33.36 30.20 31.49
N VAL A 258 33.32 28.85 31.44
CA VAL A 258 34.36 28.02 32.08
C VAL A 258 35.69 28.23 31.40
N ALA A 259 35.79 28.30 30.07
CA ALA A 259 37.01 28.59 29.34
C ALA A 259 37.60 29.94 29.73
N ALA A 260 36.78 30.98 29.84
CA ALA A 260 37.20 32.31 30.28
C ALA A 260 37.71 32.30 31.74
N HIS A 261 37.03 31.59 32.65
CA HIS A 261 37.43 31.44 34.05
C HIS A 261 38.78 30.70 34.18
N GLU A 262 38.94 29.56 33.48
CA GLU A 262 40.17 28.77 33.50
C GLU A 262 41.37 29.55 32.89
N PHE A 263 41.12 30.34 31.85
CA PHE A 263 42.10 31.23 31.25
C PHE A 263 42.52 32.34 32.23
N ASN A 264 41.58 33.01 32.87
CA ASN A 264 41.89 34.05 33.87
C ASN A 264 42.61 33.49 35.10
N ALA A 265 42.38 32.23 35.45
CA ALA A 265 43.07 31.50 36.50
C ALA A 265 44.46 30.99 36.06
N ASN A 266 44.94 31.30 34.85
CA ASN A 266 46.19 30.82 34.25
C ASN A 266 46.32 29.28 34.18
N ARG A 267 45.19 28.55 34.16
CA ARG A 267 45.16 27.08 34.05
C ARG A 267 45.14 26.60 32.61
N VAL A 268 44.69 27.45 31.69
CA VAL A 268 44.58 27.15 30.26
C VAL A 268 45.28 28.25 29.46
N THR A 269 46.00 27.87 28.43
CA THR A 269 46.67 28.82 27.52
C THR A 269 45.65 29.49 26.60
N LEU A 270 46.02 30.64 26.02
CA LEU A 270 45.15 31.37 25.08
C LEU A 270 44.63 30.48 23.90
N PRO A 271 45.50 29.69 23.21
CA PRO A 271 45.01 28.81 22.16
C PRO A 271 44.04 27.74 22.70
N GLY A 272 44.28 27.23 23.90
CA GLY A 272 43.37 26.28 24.54
C GLY A 272 42.00 26.88 24.85
N ALA A 273 41.96 28.10 25.40
CA ALA A 273 40.71 28.81 25.66
C ALA A 273 39.92 29.05 24.36
N LEU A 274 40.58 29.47 23.29
CA LEU A 274 39.98 29.64 21.98
C LEU A 274 39.42 28.32 21.42
N CYS A 275 40.17 27.20 21.55
CA CYS A 275 39.69 25.87 21.15
C CYS A 275 38.40 25.48 21.90
N ILE A 276 38.34 25.67 23.22
CA ILE A 276 37.15 25.35 24.03
C ILE A 276 35.97 26.21 23.57
N ILE A 277 36.17 27.51 23.37
CA ILE A 277 35.12 28.43 22.91
C ILE A 277 34.56 28.01 21.56
N LEU A 278 35.42 27.73 20.58
CA LEU A 278 35.03 27.40 19.22
C LEU A 278 34.40 26.00 19.12
N LEU A 279 34.86 25.02 19.92
CA LEU A 279 34.32 23.65 19.90
C LEU A 279 33.14 23.46 20.85
N SER A 280 32.87 24.38 21.78
CA SER A 280 31.78 24.20 22.76
C SER A 280 30.40 23.98 22.11
N ALA A 281 30.11 24.66 21.01
CA ALA A 281 28.87 24.45 20.27
C ALA A 281 28.80 23.07 19.62
N ASP A 282 29.92 22.55 19.15
CA ASP A 282 29.99 21.26 18.43
C ASP A 282 29.65 20.05 19.33
N PHE A 283 29.73 20.18 20.67
CA PHE A 283 29.25 19.17 21.61
C PHE A 283 27.76 18.95 21.51
N PHE A 284 26.99 19.99 21.22
CA PHE A 284 25.53 19.98 21.30
C PHE A 284 24.87 19.88 19.92
N LEU A 285 25.48 20.43 18.86
CA LEU A 285 24.92 20.47 17.51
C LEU A 285 24.52 19.10 16.96
N PRO A 286 25.31 18.01 17.13
CA PRO A 286 24.91 16.67 16.69
C PRO A 286 23.64 16.15 17.39
N MET A 287 23.52 16.38 18.71
CA MET A 287 22.34 15.98 19.48
C MET A 287 21.12 16.84 19.16
N ARG A 288 21.29 18.14 18.96
CA ARG A 288 20.23 19.05 18.49
C ARG A 288 19.70 18.63 17.14
N ALA A 289 20.59 18.31 16.18
CA ALA A 289 20.20 17.81 14.85
C ALA A 289 19.44 16.48 14.97
N LEU A 290 19.88 15.56 15.83
CA LEU A 290 19.17 14.33 16.14
C LEU A 290 17.73 14.59 16.61
N GLY A 291 17.53 15.58 17.49
CA GLY A 291 16.22 15.97 17.98
C GLY A 291 15.31 16.51 16.87
N SER A 292 15.86 17.31 15.96
CA SER A 292 15.12 17.82 14.80
C SER A 292 14.71 16.68 13.86
N TYR A 293 15.61 15.76 13.52
CA TYR A 293 15.31 14.59 12.69
C TYR A 293 14.35 13.61 13.38
N PHE A 294 14.38 13.53 14.71
CA PHE A 294 13.47 12.67 15.46
C PHE A 294 11.99 13.01 15.22
N HIS A 295 11.64 14.30 15.20
CA HIS A 295 10.27 14.72 14.95
C HIS A 295 9.75 14.30 13.56
N VAL A 296 10.60 14.38 12.54
CA VAL A 296 10.26 13.94 11.18
C VAL A 296 10.25 12.41 11.10
N ALA A 297 11.23 11.74 11.71
CA ALA A 297 11.31 10.27 11.74
C ALA A 297 10.13 9.61 12.47
N MET A 298 9.49 10.30 13.42
CA MET A 298 8.27 9.80 14.08
C MET A 298 7.12 9.53 13.09
N ASN A 299 6.99 10.34 12.05
CA ASN A 299 6.00 10.11 11.00
C ASN A 299 6.30 8.80 10.26
N GLY A 300 7.55 8.57 9.88
CA GLY A 300 8.00 7.32 9.27
C GLY A 300 7.77 6.10 10.18
N MET A 301 8.02 6.23 11.48
CA MET A 301 7.74 5.13 12.43
C MET A 301 6.24 4.81 12.52
N ALA A 302 5.38 5.82 12.51
CA ALA A 302 3.93 5.62 12.50
C ALA A 302 3.45 4.95 11.20
N ALA A 303 4.01 5.35 10.06
CA ALA A 303 3.75 4.70 8.78
C ALA A 303 4.24 3.25 8.77
N SER A 304 5.42 2.97 9.37
CA SER A 304 5.98 1.62 9.45
C SER A 304 5.09 0.65 10.22
N ASP A 305 4.43 1.11 11.30
CA ASP A 305 3.52 0.27 12.09
C ASP A 305 2.33 -0.19 11.22
N LYS A 306 1.83 0.65 10.34
CA LYS A 306 0.77 0.30 9.38
C LYS A 306 1.28 -0.64 8.27
N ILE A 307 2.46 -0.35 7.70
CA ILE A 307 3.10 -1.22 6.70
C ILE A 307 3.31 -2.63 7.28
N PHE A 308 3.78 -2.73 8.53
CA PHE A 308 3.96 -4.02 9.17
C PHE A 308 2.65 -4.76 9.44
N LYS A 309 1.57 -4.05 9.77
CA LYS A 309 0.24 -4.69 9.86
C LYS A 309 -0.17 -5.34 8.53
N LEU A 310 0.06 -4.67 7.41
CA LEU A 310 -0.21 -5.23 6.08
C LEU A 310 0.70 -6.44 5.79
N LEU A 311 1.99 -6.34 6.08
CA LEU A 311 2.95 -7.43 5.85
C LEU A 311 2.70 -8.64 6.76
N ASP A 312 2.11 -8.45 7.94
CA ASP A 312 1.77 -9.48 8.93
C ASP A 312 0.41 -10.15 8.69
N LEU A 313 -0.36 -9.68 7.70
CA LEU A 313 -1.62 -10.36 7.38
C LEU A 313 -1.35 -11.84 7.12
N PRO A 314 -2.17 -12.73 7.68
CA PRO A 314 -1.99 -14.16 7.48
C PRO A 314 -2.11 -14.48 5.99
N GLU A 315 -1.11 -15.15 5.46
CA GLU A 315 -1.18 -15.78 4.14
C GLU A 315 -1.95 -17.08 4.33
N GLY A 316 -2.84 -17.43 3.39
CA GLY A 316 -3.53 -18.72 3.41
C GLY A 316 -2.50 -19.86 3.54
N SER A 317 -2.87 -20.97 4.16
CA SER A 317 -2.03 -22.17 4.23
C SER A 317 -1.52 -22.51 2.82
N ALA A 318 -0.28 -22.97 2.72
CA ALA A 318 0.31 -23.36 1.44
C ALA A 318 -0.58 -24.44 0.77
N ARG A 319 -1.33 -24.02 -0.24
CA ARG A 319 -2.17 -24.89 -1.04
C ARG A 319 -1.31 -25.52 -2.12
N THR A 320 -1.21 -26.83 -2.16
CA THR A 320 -0.28 -27.54 -3.06
C THR A 320 -0.97 -28.53 -3.99
N ALA A 321 -2.23 -28.90 -3.73
CA ALA A 321 -2.95 -29.85 -4.55
C ALA A 321 -3.16 -29.30 -5.97
N GLN A 322 -2.98 -30.16 -6.95
CA GLN A 322 -3.20 -29.86 -8.36
C GLN A 322 -4.51 -30.51 -8.80
N LEU A 323 -5.32 -29.78 -9.56
CA LEU A 323 -6.51 -30.32 -10.19
C LEU A 323 -6.11 -31.22 -11.38
N GLY A 324 -6.79 -32.34 -11.51
CA GLY A 324 -6.66 -33.26 -12.64
C GLY A 324 -7.50 -32.83 -13.84
N ALA A 325 -7.75 -33.76 -14.75
CA ALA A 325 -8.62 -33.54 -15.93
C ALA A 325 -10.11 -33.49 -15.56
N ASP A 326 -10.50 -34.16 -14.48
CA ASP A 326 -11.85 -34.05 -13.92
C ASP A 326 -11.93 -32.78 -13.05
N CYS A 327 -12.86 -31.90 -13.40
CA CYS A 327 -13.11 -30.64 -12.71
C CYS A 327 -14.58 -30.53 -12.25
N ALA A 328 -15.26 -31.68 -12.00
CA ALA A 328 -16.58 -31.66 -11.38
C ALA A 328 -16.50 -30.96 -10.00
N ILE A 329 -17.48 -30.11 -9.71
CA ILE A 329 -17.52 -29.34 -8.46
C ILE A 329 -18.64 -29.89 -7.59
N ALA A 330 -18.38 -30.09 -6.31
CA ALA A 330 -19.39 -30.46 -5.33
C ALA A 330 -19.25 -29.62 -4.06
N CYS A 331 -20.35 -29.08 -3.60
CA CYS A 331 -20.50 -28.42 -2.29
C CYS A 331 -21.34 -29.29 -1.38
N ARG A 332 -20.92 -29.47 -0.13
CA ARG A 332 -21.66 -30.22 0.90
C ARG A 332 -21.69 -29.41 2.18
N ASP A 333 -22.88 -29.13 2.64
CA ASP A 333 -23.13 -28.36 3.85
C ASP A 333 -22.36 -27.03 3.87
N LEU A 334 -22.38 -26.30 2.76
CA LEU A 334 -21.61 -25.08 2.57
C LEU A 334 -22.25 -23.93 3.34
N HIS A 335 -21.50 -23.40 4.31
CA HIS A 335 -21.84 -22.20 5.07
C HIS A 335 -20.80 -21.10 4.86
N PHE A 336 -21.23 -19.85 4.77
CA PHE A 336 -20.33 -18.70 4.65
C PHE A 336 -20.97 -17.40 5.09
N GLY A 337 -20.22 -16.52 5.75
CA GLY A 337 -20.58 -15.14 6.07
C GLY A 337 -19.41 -14.18 5.92
N TYR A 338 -19.67 -12.97 5.42
CA TYR A 338 -18.63 -11.91 5.32
C TYR A 338 -18.26 -11.32 6.67
N THR A 339 -19.14 -11.42 7.66
CA THR A 339 -18.89 -11.04 9.06
C THR A 339 -19.35 -12.19 9.96
N PRO A 340 -18.73 -12.33 11.14
CA PRO A 340 -19.11 -13.41 12.08
C PRO A 340 -20.59 -13.36 12.51
N GLU A 341 -21.20 -12.16 12.47
CA GLU A 341 -22.58 -11.96 12.93
C GLU A 341 -23.63 -12.21 11.83
N LYS A 342 -23.19 -12.28 10.56
CA LYS A 342 -24.14 -12.40 9.44
C LYS A 342 -23.69 -13.47 8.46
N GLU A 343 -24.31 -14.64 8.58
CA GLU A 343 -24.19 -15.72 7.61
C GLU A 343 -24.95 -15.37 6.31
N THR A 344 -24.40 -15.74 5.18
CA THR A 344 -24.94 -15.46 3.84
C THR A 344 -25.33 -16.75 3.10
N LEU A 345 -24.63 -17.85 3.36
CA LEU A 345 -24.91 -19.17 2.80
C LEU A 345 -25.17 -20.14 3.94
N HIS A 346 -26.27 -20.90 3.87
CA HIS A 346 -26.78 -21.71 4.96
C HIS A 346 -26.93 -23.18 4.53
N GLY A 347 -25.86 -23.99 4.69
CA GLY A 347 -25.90 -25.44 4.49
C GLY A 347 -26.21 -25.87 3.06
N LEU A 348 -25.60 -25.22 2.07
CA LEU A 348 -25.89 -25.49 0.64
C LEU A 348 -25.24 -26.79 0.18
N ASN A 349 -26.04 -27.62 -0.52
CA ASN A 349 -25.60 -28.82 -1.23
C ASN A 349 -25.79 -28.60 -2.74
N LEU A 350 -24.69 -28.48 -3.47
CA LEU A 350 -24.68 -28.16 -4.90
C LEU A 350 -23.74 -29.11 -5.63
N ASP A 351 -24.17 -29.59 -6.80
CA ASP A 351 -23.38 -30.43 -7.69
C ASP A 351 -23.30 -29.78 -9.08
N PHE A 352 -22.09 -29.65 -9.60
CA PHE A 352 -21.81 -29.18 -10.94
C PHE A 352 -20.99 -30.24 -11.67
N PRO A 353 -21.65 -31.21 -12.31
CA PRO A 353 -20.98 -32.28 -13.04
C PRO A 353 -20.11 -31.75 -14.17
N GLN A 354 -19.02 -32.46 -14.48
CA GLN A 354 -18.18 -32.10 -15.62
C GLN A 354 -18.98 -32.04 -16.93
N GLY A 355 -18.79 -30.94 -17.69
CA GLY A 355 -19.48 -30.73 -18.96
C GLY A 355 -20.95 -30.35 -18.84
N SER A 356 -21.46 -30.12 -17.62
CA SER A 356 -22.86 -29.70 -17.42
C SER A 356 -23.02 -28.18 -17.56
N PHE A 357 -24.23 -27.79 -17.97
CA PHE A 357 -24.70 -26.40 -17.91
C PHE A 357 -25.65 -26.23 -16.73
N THR A 358 -25.15 -25.64 -15.65
CA THR A 358 -25.95 -25.45 -14.43
C THR A 358 -26.22 -23.96 -14.19
N ALA A 359 -27.44 -23.63 -13.77
CA ALA A 359 -27.81 -22.26 -13.45
C ALA A 359 -28.05 -22.06 -11.94
N LEU A 360 -27.70 -20.87 -11.45
CA LEU A 360 -28.01 -20.38 -10.11
C LEU A 360 -28.96 -19.18 -10.23
N VAL A 361 -30.18 -19.30 -9.70
CA VAL A 361 -31.22 -18.26 -9.79
C VAL A 361 -31.78 -17.92 -8.40
N GLY A 362 -32.44 -16.78 -8.29
CA GLY A 362 -33.06 -16.29 -7.05
C GLY A 362 -33.03 -14.76 -6.97
N GLU A 363 -33.65 -14.19 -5.96
CA GLU A 363 -33.70 -12.74 -5.77
C GLU A 363 -32.31 -12.11 -5.58
N SER A 364 -32.21 -10.79 -5.76
CA SER A 364 -30.96 -10.08 -5.55
C SER A 364 -30.53 -10.18 -4.07
N GLY A 365 -29.25 -10.45 -3.83
CA GLY A 365 -28.72 -10.60 -2.48
C GLY A 365 -28.92 -11.97 -1.83
N CYS A 366 -29.50 -12.98 -2.52
CA CYS A 366 -29.70 -14.33 -1.95
C CYS A 366 -28.42 -15.20 -1.91
N GLY A 367 -27.23 -14.69 -2.25
CA GLY A 367 -25.95 -15.40 -2.07
C GLY A 367 -25.33 -16.00 -3.36
N LYS A 368 -25.89 -15.81 -4.56
CA LYS A 368 -25.38 -16.38 -5.83
C LYS A 368 -23.92 -15.99 -6.12
N SER A 369 -23.62 -14.70 -6.13
CA SER A 369 -22.25 -14.20 -6.36
C SER A 369 -21.28 -14.59 -5.22
N THR A 370 -21.80 -14.85 -4.02
CA THR A 370 -21.02 -15.39 -2.90
C THR A 370 -20.58 -16.83 -3.19
N ILE A 371 -21.45 -17.66 -3.78
CA ILE A 371 -21.08 -19.00 -4.24
C ILE A 371 -19.96 -18.90 -5.29
N ALA A 372 -20.10 -18.04 -6.30
CA ALA A 372 -19.04 -17.82 -7.30
C ALA A 372 -17.72 -17.38 -6.64
N ALA A 373 -17.79 -16.50 -5.64
CA ALA A 373 -16.59 -16.04 -4.90
C ALA A 373 -15.93 -17.18 -4.11
N VAL A 374 -16.69 -18.09 -3.50
CA VAL A 374 -16.18 -19.30 -2.84
C VAL A 374 -15.52 -20.23 -3.86
N LEU A 375 -16.23 -20.59 -4.95
CA LEU A 375 -15.74 -21.54 -5.95
C LEU A 375 -14.47 -21.05 -6.68
N THR A 376 -14.27 -19.75 -6.78
CA THR A 376 -13.08 -19.14 -7.38
C THR A 376 -11.97 -18.82 -6.36
N GLY A 377 -12.16 -19.18 -5.09
CA GLY A 377 -11.18 -18.94 -4.02
C GLY A 377 -10.98 -17.46 -3.67
N ARG A 378 -11.85 -16.55 -4.14
CA ARG A 378 -11.81 -15.10 -3.84
C ARG A 378 -12.13 -14.79 -2.38
N VAL A 379 -12.87 -15.68 -1.73
CA VAL A 379 -13.15 -15.64 -0.29
C VAL A 379 -12.73 -16.95 0.37
N SER A 380 -12.36 -16.86 1.64
CA SER A 380 -11.94 -18.00 2.46
C SER A 380 -12.70 -17.98 3.80
N GLY A 381 -12.64 -19.06 4.56
CA GLY A 381 -13.29 -19.14 5.86
C GLY A 381 -14.72 -19.68 5.80
N TYR A 382 -15.13 -20.31 4.70
CA TYR A 382 -16.35 -21.11 4.66
C TYR A 382 -16.21 -22.38 5.51
N THR A 383 -17.31 -22.93 5.95
CA THR A 383 -17.39 -24.26 6.59
C THR A 383 -18.17 -25.23 5.71
N GLY A 384 -18.10 -26.52 5.99
CA GLY A 384 -18.54 -27.58 5.09
C GLY A 384 -17.45 -28.00 4.12
N HIS A 385 -17.81 -28.70 3.06
CA HIS A 385 -16.86 -29.25 2.08
C HIS A 385 -17.15 -28.69 0.68
N VAL A 386 -16.10 -28.18 0.03
CA VAL A 386 -16.14 -27.76 -1.38
C VAL A 386 -15.01 -28.48 -2.10
N THR A 387 -15.37 -29.33 -3.05
CA THR A 387 -14.40 -30.12 -3.81
C THR A 387 -14.48 -29.79 -5.30
N ILE A 388 -13.30 -29.82 -5.96
CA ILE A 388 -13.15 -29.72 -7.41
C ILE A 388 -12.32 -30.93 -7.85
N GLY A 389 -12.88 -31.78 -8.74
CA GLY A 389 -12.22 -33.02 -9.14
C GLY A 389 -11.88 -33.93 -7.95
N GLY A 390 -12.72 -33.95 -6.92
CA GLY A 390 -12.49 -34.71 -5.68
C GLY A 390 -11.45 -34.14 -4.72
N GLN A 391 -10.80 -33.02 -5.06
CA GLN A 391 -9.84 -32.34 -4.20
C GLN A 391 -10.54 -31.20 -3.41
N GLU A 392 -10.31 -31.11 -2.09
CA GLU A 392 -10.82 -30.01 -1.30
C GLU A 392 -10.27 -28.67 -1.81
N LEU A 393 -11.14 -27.70 -2.06
CA LEU A 393 -10.79 -26.37 -2.56
C LEU A 393 -9.75 -25.67 -1.68
N SER A 394 -9.84 -25.86 -0.37
CA SER A 394 -8.88 -25.32 0.60
C SER A 394 -7.45 -25.86 0.45
N ALA A 395 -7.28 -27.01 -0.21
CA ALA A 395 -5.98 -27.64 -0.48
C ALA A 395 -5.44 -27.35 -1.90
N VAL A 396 -6.32 -26.93 -2.85
CA VAL A 396 -5.94 -26.69 -4.25
C VAL A 396 -5.07 -25.44 -4.36
N SER A 397 -3.93 -25.55 -5.07
CA SER A 397 -3.05 -24.40 -5.32
C SER A 397 -3.76 -23.35 -6.15
N GLU A 398 -3.50 -22.06 -5.84
CA GLU A 398 -4.11 -20.93 -6.55
C GLU A 398 -3.84 -20.99 -8.06
N ALA A 399 -2.60 -21.31 -8.46
CA ALA A 399 -2.24 -21.45 -9.86
C ALA A 399 -3.06 -22.54 -10.57
N SER A 400 -3.31 -23.68 -9.92
CA SER A 400 -4.14 -24.73 -10.47
C SER A 400 -5.61 -24.34 -10.51
N LEU A 401 -6.13 -23.65 -9.49
CA LEU A 401 -7.50 -23.17 -9.46
C LEU A 401 -7.74 -22.17 -10.59
N LEU A 402 -6.90 -21.14 -10.72
CA LEU A 402 -7.04 -20.10 -11.75
C LEU A 402 -6.88 -20.64 -13.18
N LYS A 403 -6.06 -21.68 -13.36
CA LYS A 403 -5.94 -22.38 -14.66
C LYS A 403 -7.22 -23.11 -15.05
N ASN A 404 -7.94 -23.67 -14.08
CA ASN A 404 -9.05 -24.58 -14.34
C ASN A 404 -10.44 -23.93 -14.17
N VAL A 405 -10.54 -22.83 -13.43
CA VAL A 405 -11.82 -22.15 -13.17
C VAL A 405 -11.73 -20.69 -13.56
N THR A 406 -12.50 -20.28 -14.57
CA THR A 406 -12.56 -18.89 -15.04
C THR A 406 -13.87 -18.25 -14.63
N LEU A 407 -13.79 -17.08 -13.99
CA LEU A 407 -14.93 -16.24 -13.65
C LEU A 407 -15.06 -15.07 -14.63
N VAL A 408 -16.22 -14.94 -15.26
CA VAL A 408 -16.61 -13.79 -16.07
C VAL A 408 -17.72 -13.05 -15.34
N SER A 409 -17.46 -11.86 -14.85
CA SER A 409 -18.43 -11.02 -14.14
C SER A 409 -18.68 -9.71 -14.87
N LEU A 410 -19.76 -9.01 -14.52
CA LEU A 410 -20.08 -7.67 -15.03
C LEU A 410 -18.92 -6.68 -14.85
N GLY A 411 -18.17 -6.81 -13.77
CA GLY A 411 -17.02 -5.96 -13.42
C GLY A 411 -15.68 -6.45 -13.99
N SER A 412 -15.65 -7.26 -15.06
CA SER A 412 -14.41 -7.72 -15.68
C SER A 412 -13.58 -6.53 -16.17
N HIS A 413 -12.44 -6.28 -15.51
CA HIS A 413 -11.59 -5.11 -15.79
C HIS A 413 -10.85 -5.24 -17.13
N LEU A 414 -10.89 -4.18 -17.93
CA LEU A 414 -10.07 -4.02 -19.12
C LEU A 414 -8.93 -3.03 -18.80
N PHE A 415 -7.71 -3.45 -19.13
CA PHE A 415 -6.54 -2.62 -18.90
C PHE A 415 -6.32 -1.63 -20.03
N LYS A 416 -5.77 -0.47 -19.70
CA LYS A 416 -5.31 0.49 -20.70
C LYS A 416 -4.21 -0.16 -21.55
N GLY A 417 -4.32 -0.03 -22.87
CA GLY A 417 -3.43 -0.66 -23.86
C GLY A 417 -4.18 -0.91 -25.14
N THR A 418 -3.85 -1.98 -25.85
CA THR A 418 -4.57 -2.41 -27.06
C THR A 418 -5.57 -3.54 -26.76
N VAL A 419 -6.44 -3.85 -27.71
CA VAL A 419 -7.30 -5.06 -27.68
C VAL A 419 -6.41 -6.30 -27.61
N ALA A 420 -5.35 -6.38 -28.43
CA ALA A 420 -4.39 -7.49 -28.41
C ALA A 420 -3.74 -7.67 -27.04
N ASP A 421 -3.29 -6.59 -26.39
CA ASP A 421 -2.69 -6.65 -25.06
C ASP A 421 -3.64 -7.27 -24.03
N ASN A 422 -4.92 -6.87 -24.07
CA ASN A 422 -5.93 -7.40 -23.16
C ASN A 422 -6.25 -8.88 -23.41
N LEU A 423 -6.28 -9.30 -24.66
CA LEU A 423 -6.55 -10.71 -25.04
C LEU A 423 -5.36 -11.60 -24.70
N ARG A 424 -4.13 -11.17 -24.99
CA ARG A 424 -2.89 -11.91 -24.68
C ARG A 424 -2.61 -12.08 -23.20
N MET A 425 -3.29 -11.35 -22.31
CA MET A 425 -3.24 -11.63 -20.87
C MET A 425 -3.73 -13.05 -20.54
N ALA A 426 -4.70 -13.56 -21.29
CA ALA A 426 -5.24 -14.91 -21.09
C ALA A 426 -4.41 -15.99 -21.81
N ALA A 427 -3.83 -15.65 -22.96
CA ALA A 427 -3.02 -16.55 -23.79
C ALA A 427 -1.84 -15.78 -24.38
N PRO A 428 -0.70 -15.65 -23.64
CA PRO A 428 0.44 -14.83 -24.06
C PRO A 428 1.05 -15.24 -25.42
N ASP A 429 0.99 -16.53 -25.74
CA ASP A 429 1.57 -17.10 -26.95
C ASP A 429 0.56 -17.22 -28.11
N ALA A 430 -0.68 -16.70 -27.94
CA ALA A 430 -1.69 -16.74 -28.99
C ALA A 430 -1.29 -15.88 -30.19
N ASP A 431 -1.39 -16.44 -31.39
CA ASP A 431 -1.25 -15.74 -32.64
C ASP A 431 -2.49 -14.84 -32.94
N ASP A 432 -2.35 -13.95 -33.87
CA ASP A 432 -3.45 -13.03 -34.23
C ASP A 432 -4.68 -13.79 -34.75
N GLY A 433 -4.48 -14.96 -35.38
CA GLY A 433 -5.59 -15.80 -35.85
C GLY A 433 -6.46 -16.32 -34.71
N ALA A 434 -5.82 -16.77 -33.61
CA ALA A 434 -6.52 -17.20 -32.41
C ALA A 434 -7.28 -16.04 -31.74
N LEU A 435 -6.68 -14.84 -31.69
CA LEU A 435 -7.32 -13.64 -31.15
C LEU A 435 -8.56 -13.27 -31.97
N TRP A 436 -8.47 -13.25 -33.29
CA TRP A 436 -9.60 -13.00 -34.17
C TRP A 436 -10.68 -14.07 -34.05
N GLY A 437 -10.29 -15.34 -33.95
CA GLY A 437 -11.23 -16.45 -33.75
C GLY A 437 -12.05 -16.32 -32.46
N ALA A 438 -11.41 -15.85 -31.36
CA ALA A 438 -12.12 -15.57 -30.12
C ALA A 438 -13.08 -14.37 -30.24
N LEU A 439 -12.66 -13.32 -30.95
CA LEU A 439 -13.50 -12.14 -31.21
C LEU A 439 -14.71 -12.46 -32.11
N GLU A 440 -14.53 -13.34 -33.09
CA GLU A 440 -15.61 -13.84 -33.96
C GLU A 440 -16.65 -14.64 -33.16
N GLN A 441 -16.19 -15.47 -32.21
CA GLN A 441 -17.10 -16.25 -31.35
C GLN A 441 -18.03 -15.37 -30.49
N VAL A 442 -17.67 -14.14 -30.23
CA VAL A 442 -18.44 -13.20 -29.41
C VAL A 442 -19.05 -12.06 -30.25
N ASN A 443 -19.05 -12.17 -31.58
CA ASN A 443 -19.57 -11.18 -32.53
C ASN A 443 -19.00 -9.76 -32.31
N LEU A 444 -17.69 -9.66 -32.00
CA LEU A 444 -17.00 -8.37 -31.82
C LEU A 444 -15.99 -8.07 -32.93
N ALA A 445 -15.66 -9.05 -33.78
CA ALA A 445 -14.61 -8.94 -34.79
C ALA A 445 -14.91 -7.85 -35.82
N ASP A 446 -16.10 -7.78 -36.37
CA ASP A 446 -16.46 -6.82 -37.41
C ASP A 446 -16.43 -5.38 -36.89
N PHE A 447 -16.89 -5.16 -35.65
CA PHE A 447 -16.74 -3.86 -35.00
C PHE A 447 -15.29 -3.44 -34.89
N LEU A 448 -14.41 -4.31 -34.43
CA LEU A 448 -12.98 -3.99 -34.26
C LEU A 448 -12.28 -3.83 -35.63
N ARG A 449 -12.66 -4.61 -36.66
CA ARG A 449 -12.16 -4.42 -38.05
C ARG A 449 -12.54 -3.07 -38.64
N SER A 450 -13.65 -2.47 -38.19
CA SER A 450 -14.05 -1.11 -38.60
C SER A 450 -13.28 -0.01 -37.89
N MET A 451 -12.47 -0.36 -36.88
CA MET A 451 -11.55 0.51 -36.16
C MET A 451 -10.09 0.15 -36.51
N ASP A 452 -9.17 0.19 -35.54
CA ASP A 452 -7.76 -0.16 -35.74
C ASP A 452 -7.48 -1.67 -35.52
N GLY A 453 -8.50 -2.53 -35.59
CA GLY A 453 -8.36 -3.96 -35.42
C GLY A 453 -7.89 -4.35 -34.01
N LEU A 454 -6.89 -5.25 -33.94
CA LEU A 454 -6.27 -5.68 -32.70
C LEU A 454 -5.49 -4.58 -32.00
N ASP A 455 -5.03 -3.57 -32.75
CA ASP A 455 -4.31 -2.41 -32.22
C ASP A 455 -5.23 -1.30 -31.70
N THR A 456 -6.54 -1.50 -31.77
CA THR A 456 -7.54 -0.55 -31.24
C THR A 456 -7.19 -0.19 -29.79
N PRO A 457 -6.94 1.11 -29.49
CA PRO A 457 -6.54 1.53 -28.15
C PRO A 457 -7.74 1.46 -27.18
N LEU A 458 -7.49 0.95 -25.99
CA LEU A 458 -8.43 0.92 -24.87
C LEU A 458 -8.02 1.94 -23.81
N THR A 459 -8.97 2.75 -23.37
CA THR A 459 -8.80 3.61 -22.20
C THR A 459 -8.95 2.78 -20.91
N GLU A 460 -8.61 3.35 -19.76
CA GLU A 460 -8.77 2.69 -18.46
C GLU A 460 -10.23 2.17 -18.28
N GLY A 461 -10.35 0.91 -17.90
CA GLY A 461 -11.64 0.24 -17.76
C GLY A 461 -12.41 0.05 -19.08
N GLY A 462 -11.78 0.29 -20.26
CA GLY A 462 -12.45 0.21 -21.56
C GLY A 462 -13.51 1.30 -21.74
N GLY A 463 -13.32 2.49 -21.17
CA GLY A 463 -14.31 3.58 -21.16
C GLY A 463 -14.73 4.08 -22.54
N ASN A 464 -13.96 3.78 -23.58
CA ASN A 464 -14.26 4.09 -24.97
C ASN A 464 -15.09 3.01 -25.70
N LEU A 465 -15.43 1.91 -25.01
CA LEU A 465 -16.33 0.87 -25.52
C LEU A 465 -17.71 0.96 -24.86
N SER A 466 -18.78 0.52 -25.56
CA SER A 466 -20.08 0.34 -24.96
C SER A 466 -20.07 -0.76 -23.87
N GLY A 467 -21.09 -0.83 -23.02
CA GLY A 467 -21.22 -1.88 -22.01
C GLY A 467 -21.15 -3.28 -22.61
N GLY A 468 -21.91 -3.52 -23.66
CA GLY A 468 -21.94 -4.79 -24.39
C GLY A 468 -20.62 -5.13 -25.08
N GLN A 469 -19.95 -4.16 -25.69
CA GLN A 469 -18.61 -4.35 -26.29
C GLN A 469 -17.56 -4.72 -25.26
N ARG A 470 -17.54 -4.05 -24.09
CA ARG A 470 -16.64 -4.41 -22.98
C ARG A 470 -16.86 -5.84 -22.51
N GLN A 471 -18.12 -6.23 -22.35
CA GLN A 471 -18.49 -7.56 -21.87
C GLN A 471 -18.13 -8.65 -22.89
N ARG A 472 -18.38 -8.41 -24.19
CA ARG A 472 -17.95 -9.31 -25.25
C ARG A 472 -16.44 -9.45 -25.33
N LEU A 473 -15.68 -8.36 -25.16
CA LEU A 473 -14.22 -8.44 -25.11
C LEU A 473 -13.71 -9.22 -23.90
N ALA A 474 -14.34 -9.05 -22.72
CA ALA A 474 -14.03 -9.84 -21.55
C ALA A 474 -14.35 -11.33 -21.73
N LEU A 475 -15.46 -11.65 -22.43
CA LEU A 475 -15.80 -13.02 -22.80
C LEU A 475 -14.79 -13.61 -23.80
N ALA A 476 -14.38 -12.87 -24.85
CA ALA A 476 -13.35 -13.31 -25.78
C ALA A 476 -12.04 -13.65 -25.06
N ARG A 477 -11.63 -12.81 -24.09
CA ARG A 477 -10.47 -13.07 -23.23
C ARG A 477 -10.65 -14.36 -22.42
N ALA A 478 -11.82 -14.58 -21.86
CA ALA A 478 -12.11 -15.81 -21.12
C ALA A 478 -12.08 -17.06 -22.01
N LEU A 479 -12.60 -16.98 -23.26
CA LEU A 479 -12.53 -18.07 -24.22
C LEU A 479 -11.10 -18.46 -24.59
N LEU A 480 -10.21 -17.47 -24.74
CA LEU A 480 -8.77 -17.71 -25.00
C LEU A 480 -8.05 -18.38 -23.83
N HIS A 481 -8.52 -18.20 -22.61
CA HIS A 481 -7.95 -18.87 -21.44
C HIS A 481 -8.22 -20.39 -21.43
N ASP A 482 -9.28 -20.84 -22.11
CA ASP A 482 -9.67 -22.22 -22.36
C ASP A 482 -9.76 -23.12 -21.11
N SER A 483 -10.34 -22.61 -20.02
CA SER A 483 -10.54 -23.35 -18.77
C SER A 483 -11.55 -24.50 -18.91
N PRO A 484 -11.41 -25.58 -18.13
CA PRO A 484 -12.46 -26.63 -18.03
C PRO A 484 -13.78 -26.14 -17.43
N VAL A 485 -13.74 -25.16 -16.51
CA VAL A 485 -14.91 -24.61 -15.80
C VAL A 485 -15.04 -23.12 -16.03
N TYR A 486 -16.22 -22.68 -16.40
CA TYR A 486 -16.60 -21.26 -16.53
C TYR A 486 -17.73 -20.92 -15.58
N ILE A 487 -17.55 -19.83 -14.84
CA ILE A 487 -18.59 -19.24 -13.99
C ILE A 487 -18.94 -17.88 -14.58
N PHE A 488 -20.17 -17.69 -15.00
CA PHE A 488 -20.70 -16.43 -15.51
C PHE A 488 -21.56 -15.79 -14.42
N ASP A 489 -21.09 -14.69 -13.83
CA ASP A 489 -21.81 -13.97 -12.78
C ASP A 489 -22.39 -12.69 -13.35
N GLU A 490 -23.70 -12.72 -13.66
CA GLU A 490 -24.45 -11.62 -14.25
C GLU A 490 -23.80 -11.04 -15.53
N ALA A 491 -23.16 -11.88 -16.33
CA ALA A 491 -22.38 -11.46 -17.50
C ALA A 491 -23.20 -10.74 -18.59
N THR A 492 -24.54 -10.75 -18.51
CA THR A 492 -25.45 -10.11 -19.46
C THR A 492 -26.27 -8.97 -18.84
N SER A 493 -25.99 -8.56 -17.61
CA SER A 493 -26.77 -7.49 -16.96
C SER A 493 -26.39 -6.11 -17.50
N ASN A 494 -27.38 -5.21 -17.59
CA ASN A 494 -27.22 -3.81 -18.00
C ASN A 494 -26.67 -3.59 -19.44
N ILE A 495 -26.93 -4.51 -20.35
CA ILE A 495 -26.59 -4.39 -21.78
C ILE A 495 -27.83 -4.47 -22.63
N ASP A 496 -27.73 -4.03 -23.87
CA ASP A 496 -28.79 -4.12 -24.86
C ASP A 496 -29.12 -5.58 -25.24
N VAL A 497 -30.34 -5.82 -25.70
CA VAL A 497 -30.85 -7.17 -25.98
C VAL A 497 -30.02 -7.88 -27.05
N GLU A 498 -29.52 -7.16 -28.05
CA GLU A 498 -28.70 -7.72 -29.13
C GLU A 498 -27.38 -8.25 -28.58
N SER A 499 -26.66 -7.44 -27.82
CA SER A 499 -25.43 -7.84 -27.15
C SER A 499 -25.63 -8.98 -26.14
N GLU A 500 -26.77 -9.02 -25.43
CA GLU A 500 -27.12 -10.13 -24.54
C GLU A 500 -27.29 -11.44 -25.32
N ASN A 501 -27.98 -11.43 -26.43
CA ASN A 501 -28.18 -12.61 -27.28
C ASN A 501 -26.82 -13.15 -27.78
N ASP A 502 -25.91 -12.27 -28.21
CA ASP A 502 -24.57 -12.63 -28.65
C ASP A 502 -23.75 -13.32 -27.56
N ILE A 503 -23.78 -12.76 -26.36
CA ILE A 503 -23.08 -13.32 -25.19
C ILE A 503 -23.69 -14.68 -24.84
N MET A 504 -25.02 -14.79 -24.78
CA MET A 504 -25.71 -16.05 -24.47
C MET A 504 -25.46 -17.12 -25.52
N ALA A 505 -25.38 -16.76 -26.79
CA ALA A 505 -25.00 -17.67 -27.86
C ALA A 505 -23.55 -18.18 -27.67
N GLY A 506 -22.62 -17.32 -27.22
CA GLY A 506 -21.27 -17.71 -26.85
C GLY A 506 -21.25 -18.68 -25.66
N ILE A 507 -22.00 -18.40 -24.61
CA ILE A 507 -22.13 -19.26 -23.42
C ILE A 507 -22.70 -20.63 -23.78
N HIS A 508 -23.75 -20.66 -24.60
CA HIS A 508 -24.37 -21.93 -25.06
C HIS A 508 -23.43 -22.76 -25.94
N ARG A 509 -22.53 -22.14 -26.72
CA ARG A 509 -21.51 -22.88 -27.49
C ARG A 509 -20.47 -23.56 -26.58
N LEU A 510 -20.20 -22.99 -25.40
CA LEU A 510 -19.34 -23.62 -24.38
C LEU A 510 -20.01 -24.77 -23.65
N ALA A 511 -21.34 -24.66 -23.42
CA ALA A 511 -22.12 -25.70 -22.78
C ALA A 511 -22.03 -27.02 -23.57
N GLY A 512 -21.87 -28.13 -22.89
CA GLY A 512 -21.64 -29.45 -23.49
C GLY A 512 -20.20 -29.77 -23.89
N ARG A 513 -19.28 -28.77 -23.88
CA ARG A 513 -17.82 -28.96 -24.03
C ARG A 513 -17.08 -28.68 -22.75
N LYS A 514 -17.57 -27.76 -21.97
CA LYS A 514 -16.98 -27.25 -20.71
C LYS A 514 -18.08 -27.26 -19.63
N THR A 515 -17.68 -27.29 -18.39
CA THR A 515 -18.60 -27.08 -17.27
C THR A 515 -18.95 -25.61 -17.20
N VAL A 516 -20.23 -25.28 -17.25
CA VAL A 516 -20.71 -23.89 -17.23
C VAL A 516 -21.64 -23.69 -16.05
N ILE A 517 -21.33 -22.71 -15.23
CA ILE A 517 -22.18 -22.24 -14.13
C ILE A 517 -22.65 -20.83 -14.48
N LEU A 518 -23.94 -20.64 -14.68
CA LEU A 518 -24.53 -19.36 -15.04
C LEU A 518 -25.34 -18.79 -13.88
N ILE A 519 -24.95 -17.66 -13.38
CA ILE A 519 -25.72 -16.83 -12.44
C ILE A 519 -26.45 -15.78 -13.24
N SER A 520 -27.77 -15.81 -13.23
CA SER A 520 -28.60 -14.89 -13.99
C SER A 520 -29.84 -14.46 -13.21
N HIS A 521 -30.20 -13.18 -13.36
CA HIS A 521 -31.47 -12.64 -12.92
C HIS A 521 -32.56 -12.80 -14.00
N ARG A 522 -32.18 -13.03 -15.26
CA ARG A 522 -33.11 -13.28 -16.35
C ARG A 522 -33.32 -14.78 -16.52
N LEU A 523 -34.52 -15.25 -16.18
CA LEU A 523 -34.85 -16.67 -16.24
C LEU A 523 -34.94 -17.22 -17.68
N ALA A 524 -35.18 -16.36 -18.67
CA ALA A 524 -35.14 -16.74 -20.08
C ALA A 524 -33.76 -17.32 -20.48
N ASN A 525 -32.67 -16.87 -19.86
CA ASN A 525 -31.30 -17.31 -20.15
C ASN A 525 -30.97 -18.70 -19.58
N VAL A 526 -31.75 -19.20 -18.64
CA VAL A 526 -31.45 -20.46 -17.92
C VAL A 526 -32.39 -21.61 -18.33
N THR A 527 -33.34 -21.39 -19.25
CA THR A 527 -34.32 -22.38 -19.66
C THR A 527 -33.72 -23.65 -20.25
N LYS A 528 -32.50 -23.57 -20.82
CA LYS A 528 -31.75 -24.69 -21.41
C LYS A 528 -30.72 -25.31 -20.46
N ALA A 529 -30.70 -24.92 -19.19
CA ALA A 529 -29.78 -25.49 -18.22
C ALA A 529 -30.18 -26.95 -17.89
N ASP A 530 -29.16 -27.82 -17.75
CA ASP A 530 -29.35 -29.22 -17.34
C ASP A 530 -29.91 -29.29 -15.91
N ASN A 531 -29.51 -28.33 -15.06
CA ASN A 531 -30.00 -28.21 -13.71
C ASN A 531 -30.04 -26.73 -13.29
N ILE A 532 -31.07 -26.36 -12.57
CA ILE A 532 -31.27 -25.01 -12.02
C ILE A 532 -31.35 -25.13 -10.49
N TYR A 533 -30.48 -24.45 -9.76
CA TYR A 533 -30.62 -24.26 -8.32
C TYR A 533 -31.31 -22.93 -8.03
N VAL A 534 -32.37 -22.98 -7.27
CA VAL A 534 -33.12 -21.79 -6.83
C VAL A 534 -32.70 -21.49 -5.39
N LEU A 535 -32.27 -20.26 -5.17
CA LEU A 535 -31.80 -19.80 -3.87
C LEU A 535 -32.76 -18.74 -3.30
N ASP A 536 -33.04 -18.85 -2.02
CA ASP A 536 -33.79 -17.87 -1.25
C ASP A 536 -33.06 -17.55 0.05
N HIS A 537 -32.66 -16.30 0.26
CA HIS A 537 -31.94 -15.84 1.46
C HIS A 537 -30.83 -16.79 1.94
N GLY A 538 -30.02 -17.30 1.01
CA GLY A 538 -28.90 -18.21 1.31
C GLY A 538 -29.28 -19.67 1.53
N HIS A 539 -30.55 -20.03 1.41
CA HIS A 539 -31.06 -21.38 1.52
C HIS A 539 -31.43 -21.96 0.15
N PRO A 540 -31.37 -23.29 -0.04
CA PRO A 540 -31.87 -23.92 -1.26
C PRO A 540 -33.41 -23.90 -1.25
N ALA A 541 -34.03 -23.29 -2.26
CA ALA A 541 -35.48 -23.19 -2.41
C ALA A 541 -36.06 -24.13 -3.48
N GLY A 542 -35.22 -24.68 -4.35
CA GLY A 542 -35.62 -25.63 -5.39
C GLY A 542 -34.47 -26.07 -6.26
N GLN A 543 -34.63 -27.22 -6.91
CA GLN A 543 -33.65 -27.80 -7.82
C GLN A 543 -34.33 -28.62 -8.90
N GLY A 544 -33.88 -28.50 -10.13
CA GLY A 544 -34.39 -29.29 -11.26
C GLY A 544 -34.22 -28.61 -12.63
N THR A 545 -34.83 -29.16 -13.67
CA THR A 545 -34.92 -28.52 -14.99
C THR A 545 -35.97 -27.40 -14.98
N HIS A 546 -35.93 -26.52 -15.98
CA HIS A 546 -36.92 -25.45 -16.14
C HIS A 546 -38.38 -25.98 -16.09
N GLU A 547 -38.67 -27.04 -16.83
CA GLU A 547 -40.01 -27.64 -16.89
C GLU A 547 -40.42 -28.24 -15.53
N ALA A 548 -39.51 -28.95 -14.87
CA ALA A 548 -39.77 -29.56 -13.59
C ALA A 548 -40.06 -28.50 -12.49
N LEU A 549 -39.29 -27.43 -12.48
CA LEU A 549 -39.47 -26.33 -11.49
C LEU A 549 -40.76 -25.53 -11.74
N LEU A 550 -41.16 -25.35 -13.00
CA LEU A 550 -42.46 -24.74 -13.33
C LEU A 550 -43.63 -25.63 -12.89
N ALA A 551 -43.51 -26.94 -13.11
CA ALA A 551 -44.56 -27.91 -12.74
C ALA A 551 -44.68 -28.07 -11.20
N GLN A 552 -43.58 -27.94 -10.46
CA GLN A 552 -43.55 -27.96 -8.98
C GLN A 552 -44.22 -26.72 -8.36
N GLY A 553 -44.23 -25.61 -9.11
CA GLY A 553 -44.60 -24.32 -8.52
C GLY A 553 -43.55 -23.76 -7.58
N GLY A 554 -43.92 -22.85 -6.68
CA GLY A 554 -43.01 -22.23 -5.72
C GLY A 554 -42.20 -21.06 -6.30
N LEU A 555 -41.09 -20.71 -5.63
CA LEU A 555 -40.34 -19.48 -5.90
C LEU A 555 -39.91 -19.32 -7.35
N TYR A 556 -39.47 -20.41 -8.02
CA TYR A 556 -39.07 -20.36 -9.44
C TYR A 556 -40.23 -19.99 -10.35
N ALA A 557 -41.36 -20.64 -10.19
CA ALA A 557 -42.55 -20.37 -11.00
C ALA A 557 -43.09 -18.95 -10.76
N ASP A 558 -43.03 -18.47 -9.51
CA ASP A 558 -43.42 -17.10 -9.17
C ASP A 558 -42.51 -16.07 -9.83
N LEU A 559 -41.19 -16.28 -9.77
CA LEU A 559 -40.19 -15.40 -10.42
C LEU A 559 -40.37 -15.42 -11.94
N TRP A 560 -40.60 -16.59 -12.54
CA TRP A 560 -40.84 -16.75 -13.96
C TRP A 560 -42.08 -15.98 -14.41
N ASN A 561 -43.22 -16.20 -13.74
CA ASN A 561 -44.46 -15.54 -14.05
C ASN A 561 -44.38 -14.01 -13.93
N ARG A 562 -43.70 -13.50 -12.91
CA ARG A 562 -43.44 -12.06 -12.76
C ARG A 562 -42.62 -11.50 -13.92
N GLN A 563 -41.56 -12.20 -14.35
CA GLN A 563 -40.75 -11.76 -15.49
C GLN A 563 -41.51 -11.78 -16.80
N GLN A 564 -42.26 -12.85 -17.07
CA GLN A 564 -43.09 -12.96 -18.27
C GLN A 564 -44.20 -11.89 -18.32
N ALA A 565 -44.81 -11.58 -17.18
CA ALA A 565 -45.81 -10.51 -17.11
C ALA A 565 -45.20 -9.14 -17.47
N LEU A 566 -43.99 -8.85 -17.01
CA LEU A 566 -43.27 -7.61 -17.35
C LEU A 566 -42.87 -7.54 -18.82
N GLU A 567 -42.38 -8.63 -19.41
CA GLU A 567 -42.01 -8.71 -20.83
C GLU A 567 -43.22 -8.57 -21.77
N ASN A 568 -44.36 -9.17 -21.41
CA ASN A 568 -45.60 -9.06 -22.19
C ASN A 568 -46.19 -7.65 -22.09
N TYR A 569 -46.19 -7.03 -20.90
CA TYR A 569 -46.64 -5.63 -20.74
C TYR A 569 -45.85 -4.66 -21.61
N GLY A 570 -44.52 -4.86 -21.73
CA GLY A 570 -43.68 -4.06 -22.62
C GLY A 570 -43.98 -4.26 -24.12
N LYS A 571 -44.50 -5.43 -24.54
CA LYS A 571 -44.88 -5.70 -25.92
C LYS A 571 -46.26 -5.17 -26.29
N GLU A 572 -47.18 -5.09 -25.32
CA GLU A 572 -48.53 -4.51 -25.53
C GLU A 572 -48.49 -2.96 -25.53
N ALA A 573 -47.45 -2.36 -25.00
CA ALA A 573 -47.26 -0.90 -24.93
C ALA A 573 -46.48 -0.31 -26.14
N GLN A 574 -45.99 -1.14 -27.06
CA GLN A 574 -45.43 -0.77 -28.36
C GLN A 574 -46.42 -1.00 -29.50
#